data_cb1ff53aa6043a17e4c8a90db997969d
#
_entry.id   cb1ff53aa6043a17e4c8a90db997969d
#
_cell.length_a   1.000
_cell.length_b   1.000
_cell.length_c   1.000
_cell.angle_alpha   90.00
_cell.angle_beta   90.00
_cell.angle_gamma   90.00
#
_symmetry.space_group_name_H-M   'P 1'
#
loop_
_entity.id
_entity.type
_entity.pdbx_description
1 polymer ?
#
loop_
_entity_poly.entity_id
_entity_poly.type
_entity_poly.pdbx_seq_one_letter_code
_entity_poly.pdbx_strand_id
1 'polypeptide(L)'
;MTPGPASLLTENIIGLEPSFGRGDESYDKIEKQVLNKLKKISGHNQIVRLQGAASFALEIMVSNFLYGKVLIIKTGIYSDRLHDMSLASKKYYKKIKKIEYVDWDKLDKINKKFDWVVGCYVETSIGLKVPIEELYILKKRLKSKLAIDATASIGLEKNHKLADVIGYSSCKGLFGLTGGAFIAFNKLPKKYITLFNLNLFNHLEKKMTGPYHAICSLKGVLNKYQKFKYSVQINKKKNYEKNEE
;
A
#
# COMPACT_ATOMS: atom_id res chain seq x y z
N MET A 1 -12.95 17.53 0.96
CA MET A 1 -12.27 16.78 -0.12
C MET A 1 -12.71 15.34 -0.06
N THR A 2 -12.98 14.69 -1.22
CA THR A 2 -13.23 13.26 -1.27
C THR A 2 -11.89 12.51 -1.13
N PRO A 3 -11.85 11.39 -0.40
CA PRO A 3 -10.60 10.63 -0.19
C PRO A 3 -10.08 9.88 -1.44
N GLY A 4 -10.58 10.18 -2.60
CA GLY A 4 -10.21 9.56 -3.87
C GLY A 4 -11.26 8.56 -4.37
N PRO A 5 -11.10 7.96 -5.58
CA PRO A 5 -9.89 8.01 -6.41
C PRO A 5 -9.53 9.42 -6.90
N ALA A 6 -8.28 9.62 -7.30
CA ALA A 6 -7.85 10.86 -7.92
C ALA A 6 -8.58 11.09 -9.24
N SER A 7 -8.77 12.35 -9.63
CA SER A 7 -9.35 12.71 -10.93
C SER A 7 -8.49 12.17 -12.06
N LEU A 8 -9.14 11.81 -13.18
CA LEU A 8 -8.42 11.37 -14.37
C LEU A 8 -7.60 12.52 -14.95
N LEU A 9 -6.40 12.18 -15.37
CA LEU A 9 -5.50 13.04 -16.12
C LEU A 9 -5.50 12.61 -17.60
N THR A 10 -5.22 13.54 -18.50
CA THR A 10 -5.07 13.22 -19.94
C THR A 10 -4.06 12.10 -20.15
N GLU A 11 -2.97 12.10 -19.37
CA GLU A 11 -1.93 11.09 -19.39
C GLU A 11 -2.41 9.68 -19.03
N ASN A 12 -3.50 9.56 -18.27
CA ASN A 12 -4.12 8.26 -18.00
C ASN A 12 -4.72 7.65 -19.26
N ILE A 13 -5.33 8.48 -20.11
CA ILE A 13 -6.03 8.06 -21.33
C ILE A 13 -5.05 7.75 -22.43
N ILE A 14 -4.09 8.65 -22.69
CA ILE A 14 -3.05 8.48 -23.71
C ILE A 14 -2.24 7.19 -23.47
N GLY A 15 -2.04 6.80 -22.21
CA GLY A 15 -1.31 5.59 -21.86
C GLY A 15 -2.04 4.28 -22.17
N LEU A 16 -3.33 4.32 -22.60
CA LEU A 16 -4.12 3.12 -22.92
C LEU A 16 -3.91 2.59 -24.33
N GLU A 17 -3.23 3.31 -25.19
CA GLU A 17 -2.93 2.92 -26.58
C GLU A 17 -1.48 2.43 -26.70
N PRO A 18 -1.27 1.32 -27.44
CA PRO A 18 -2.21 0.33 -27.92
C PRO A 18 -2.76 -0.59 -26.83
N SER A 19 -3.84 -1.32 -27.13
CA SER A 19 -4.35 -2.40 -26.24
C SER A 19 -3.41 -3.59 -26.26
N PHE A 20 -3.15 -4.16 -25.09
CA PHE A 20 -2.24 -5.30 -24.92
C PHE A 20 -2.97 -6.55 -24.45
N GLY A 21 -2.47 -7.69 -24.91
CA GLY A 21 -2.88 -9.01 -24.45
C GLY A 21 -1.89 -9.62 -23.47
N ARG A 22 -2.26 -10.77 -22.94
CA ARG A 22 -1.37 -11.58 -22.10
C ARG A 22 -0.23 -12.15 -22.96
N GLY A 23 1.03 -11.97 -22.52
CA GLY A 23 2.22 -12.43 -23.24
C GLY A 23 2.71 -11.46 -24.31
N ASP A 24 2.15 -10.25 -24.38
CA ASP A 24 2.65 -9.21 -25.28
C ASP A 24 3.97 -8.64 -24.76
N GLU A 25 5.04 -8.75 -25.56
CA GLU A 25 6.38 -8.29 -25.19
C GLU A 25 6.45 -6.77 -24.97
N SER A 26 5.65 -5.99 -25.69
CA SER A 26 5.60 -4.54 -25.55
C SER A 26 5.01 -4.17 -24.19
N TYR A 27 3.96 -4.90 -23.77
CA TYR A 27 3.41 -4.76 -22.44
C TYR A 27 4.42 -5.16 -21.34
N ASP A 28 5.11 -6.28 -21.49
CA ASP A 28 6.11 -6.72 -20.50
C ASP A 28 7.22 -5.68 -20.30
N LYS A 29 7.65 -4.99 -21.34
CA LYS A 29 8.60 -3.87 -21.26
C LYS A 29 8.01 -2.71 -20.45
N ILE A 30 6.74 -2.35 -20.69
CA ILE A 30 6.04 -1.29 -19.96
C ILE A 30 5.87 -1.68 -18.49
N GLU A 31 5.40 -2.88 -18.21
CA GLU A 31 5.24 -3.39 -16.84
C GLU A 31 6.56 -3.31 -16.07
N LYS A 32 7.65 -3.79 -16.65
CA LYS A 32 8.99 -3.73 -16.04
C LYS A 32 9.43 -2.30 -15.72
N GLN A 33 9.20 -1.34 -16.65
CA GLN A 33 9.51 0.06 -16.42
C GLN A 33 8.70 0.67 -15.28
N VAL A 34 7.38 0.41 -15.25
CA VAL A 34 6.48 0.90 -14.21
C VAL A 34 6.86 0.32 -12.85
N LEU A 35 7.02 -1.01 -12.75
CA LEU A 35 7.39 -1.66 -11.50
C LEU A 35 8.74 -1.17 -10.97
N ASN A 36 9.72 -0.92 -11.83
CA ASN A 36 11.02 -0.36 -11.43
C ASN A 36 10.89 1.08 -10.86
N LYS A 37 10.00 1.91 -11.43
CA LYS A 37 9.71 3.24 -10.87
C LYS A 37 9.00 3.12 -9.51
N LEU A 38 8.04 2.22 -9.39
CA LEU A 38 7.33 1.98 -8.14
C LEU A 38 8.27 1.45 -7.04
N LYS A 39 9.24 0.58 -7.36
CA LYS A 39 10.31 0.17 -6.43
C LYS A 39 11.09 1.36 -5.89
N LYS A 40 11.46 2.31 -6.76
CA LYS A 40 12.16 3.53 -6.34
C LYS A 40 11.28 4.42 -5.44
N ILE A 41 10.00 4.57 -5.77
CA ILE A 41 9.05 5.38 -4.99
C ILE A 41 8.82 4.75 -3.60
N SER A 42 8.62 3.45 -3.53
CA SER A 42 8.37 2.73 -2.27
C SER A 42 9.64 2.47 -1.45
N GLY A 43 10.79 2.39 -2.12
CA GLY A 43 12.07 2.01 -1.50
C GLY A 43 12.16 0.53 -1.16
N HIS A 44 11.41 -0.33 -1.84
CA HIS A 44 11.40 -1.79 -1.67
C HIS A 44 11.99 -2.51 -2.89
N ASN A 45 12.57 -3.68 -2.66
CA ASN A 45 13.25 -4.46 -3.72
C ASN A 45 12.29 -5.27 -4.58
N GLN A 46 11.12 -5.64 -4.03
CA GLN A 46 10.13 -6.47 -4.71
C GLN A 46 8.77 -5.78 -4.72
N ILE A 47 8.04 -5.94 -5.82
CA ILE A 47 6.66 -5.49 -5.97
C ILE A 47 5.87 -6.57 -6.69
N VAL A 48 4.70 -6.88 -6.14
CA VAL A 48 3.67 -7.70 -6.79
C VAL A 48 2.57 -6.78 -7.28
N ARG A 49 2.17 -6.96 -8.53
CA ARG A 49 1.01 -6.29 -9.11
C ARG A 49 -0.23 -7.16 -9.00
N LEU A 50 -1.36 -6.55 -8.73
CA LEU A 50 -2.66 -7.19 -8.52
C LEU A 50 -3.71 -6.45 -9.33
N GLN A 51 -4.66 -7.18 -9.89
CA GLN A 51 -5.86 -6.58 -10.48
C GLN A 51 -6.92 -6.44 -9.39
N GLY A 52 -7.16 -5.21 -8.95
CA GLY A 52 -8.11 -4.94 -7.89
C GLY A 52 -7.91 -3.60 -7.20
N ALA A 53 -8.63 -3.40 -6.11
CA ALA A 53 -8.52 -2.24 -5.24
C ALA A 53 -7.41 -2.41 -4.19
N ALA A 54 -7.05 -1.32 -3.50
CA ALA A 54 -6.10 -1.37 -2.38
C ALA A 54 -6.50 -2.39 -1.32
N SER A 55 -7.79 -2.51 -1.00
CA SER A 55 -8.30 -3.49 -0.03
C SER A 55 -7.90 -4.92 -0.37
N PHE A 56 -7.87 -5.28 -1.66
CA PHE A 56 -7.40 -6.61 -2.09
C PHE A 56 -5.90 -6.79 -1.83
N ALA A 57 -5.07 -5.76 -2.12
CA ALA A 57 -3.66 -5.81 -1.78
C ALA A 57 -3.42 -5.92 -0.26
N LEU A 58 -4.21 -5.19 0.54
CA LEU A 58 -4.11 -5.23 2.00
C LEU A 58 -4.52 -6.60 2.56
N GLU A 59 -5.57 -7.21 2.02
CA GLU A 59 -6.01 -8.55 2.43
C GLU A 59 -4.95 -9.61 2.11
N ILE A 60 -4.36 -9.57 0.91
CA ILE A 60 -3.23 -10.44 0.55
C ILE A 60 -2.01 -10.16 1.43
N MET A 61 -1.69 -8.90 1.71
CA MET A 61 -0.60 -8.51 2.60
C MET A 61 -0.80 -9.09 4.01
N VAL A 62 -1.96 -8.85 4.61
CA VAL A 62 -2.31 -9.37 5.94
C VAL A 62 -2.23 -10.89 5.97
N SER A 63 -2.85 -11.55 4.99
CA SER A 63 -2.95 -13.01 4.95
C SER A 63 -1.60 -13.70 4.72
N ASN A 64 -0.69 -13.11 3.93
CA ASN A 64 0.59 -13.76 3.62
C ASN A 64 1.71 -13.40 4.59
N PHE A 65 1.75 -12.17 5.10
CA PHE A 65 2.88 -11.69 5.90
C PHE A 65 2.67 -11.82 7.41
N LEU A 66 1.46 -11.51 7.92
CA LEU A 66 1.26 -11.45 9.37
C LEU A 66 1.21 -12.82 10.03
N TYR A 67 1.82 -12.92 11.20
CA TYR A 67 1.83 -14.12 12.05
C TYR A 67 2.12 -13.74 13.52
N GLY A 68 1.93 -14.70 14.43
CA GLY A 68 2.27 -14.52 15.84
C GLY A 68 1.40 -13.48 16.53
N LYS A 69 2.02 -12.61 17.31
CA LYS A 69 1.36 -11.50 18.00
C LYS A 69 1.38 -10.25 17.11
N VAL A 70 0.21 -9.71 16.81
CA VAL A 70 0.02 -8.56 15.93
C VAL A 70 -0.53 -7.40 16.74
N LEU A 71 0.14 -6.26 16.66
CA LEU A 71 -0.33 -4.97 17.17
C LEU A 71 -0.87 -4.16 16.00
N ILE A 72 -2.12 -3.74 16.06
CA ILE A 72 -2.72 -2.85 15.07
C ILE A 72 -2.93 -1.48 15.71
N ILE A 73 -2.47 -0.46 15.02
CA ILE A 73 -2.60 0.93 15.47
C ILE A 73 -3.94 1.47 14.99
N LYS A 74 -4.80 1.83 15.95
CA LYS A 74 -6.13 2.39 15.71
C LYS A 74 -6.01 3.85 15.33
N THR A 75 -6.50 4.18 14.13
CA THR A 75 -6.48 5.55 13.59
C THR A 75 -7.85 5.99 13.05
N GLY A 76 -8.72 5.05 12.67
CA GLY A 76 -10.03 5.30 12.09
C GLY A 76 -10.48 4.15 11.19
N ILE A 77 -11.40 4.40 10.26
CA ILE A 77 -12.08 3.39 9.42
C ILE A 77 -11.10 2.48 8.66
N TYR A 78 -9.97 3.01 8.16
CA TYR A 78 -9.02 2.18 7.42
C TYR A 78 -8.19 1.28 8.33
N SER A 79 -7.90 1.70 9.56
CA SER A 79 -7.32 0.81 10.57
C SER A 79 -8.31 -0.23 11.08
N ASP A 80 -9.60 0.12 11.20
CA ASP A 80 -10.67 -0.85 11.54
C ASP A 80 -10.71 -1.97 10.48
N ARG A 81 -10.62 -1.60 9.19
CA ARG A 81 -10.55 -2.56 8.09
C ARG A 81 -9.33 -3.48 8.18
N LEU A 82 -8.16 -2.96 8.52
CA LEU A 82 -6.95 -3.79 8.73
C LEU A 82 -7.14 -4.75 9.93
N HIS A 83 -7.83 -4.31 10.98
CA HIS A 83 -8.19 -5.14 12.11
C HIS A 83 -9.11 -6.28 11.70
N ASP A 84 -10.18 -6.00 10.96
CA ASP A 84 -11.13 -7.01 10.48
C ASP A 84 -10.48 -8.03 9.56
N MET A 85 -9.64 -7.59 8.61
CA MET A 85 -8.84 -8.49 7.76
C MET A 85 -7.91 -9.38 8.59
N SER A 86 -7.33 -8.84 9.67
CA SER A 86 -6.45 -9.60 10.56
C SER A 86 -7.22 -10.62 11.40
N LEU A 87 -8.43 -10.29 11.85
CA LEU A 87 -9.33 -11.23 12.53
C LEU A 87 -9.75 -12.37 11.59
N ALA A 88 -10.14 -12.06 10.36
CA ALA A 88 -10.46 -13.05 9.34
C ALA A 88 -9.26 -13.96 9.06
N SER A 89 -8.07 -13.39 8.83
CA SER A 89 -6.84 -14.14 8.62
C SER A 89 -6.48 -15.03 9.81
N LYS A 90 -6.67 -14.55 11.04
CA LYS A 90 -6.48 -15.35 12.27
C LYS A 90 -7.42 -16.55 12.29
N LYS A 91 -8.70 -16.35 11.96
CA LYS A 91 -9.73 -17.39 11.96
C LYS A 91 -9.42 -18.48 10.94
N TYR A 92 -9.10 -18.10 9.69
CA TYR A 92 -8.94 -19.07 8.59
C TYR A 92 -7.57 -19.74 8.56
N TYR A 93 -6.48 -18.98 8.78
CA TYR A 93 -5.11 -19.51 8.59
C TYR A 93 -4.39 -19.85 9.88
N LYS A 94 -4.92 -19.45 11.05
CA LYS A 94 -4.40 -19.75 12.39
C LYS A 94 -2.94 -19.36 12.64
N LYS A 95 -2.34 -18.55 11.77
CA LYS A 95 -0.95 -18.06 11.91
C LYS A 95 -0.83 -16.91 12.92
N ILE A 96 -1.82 -16.04 12.95
CA ILE A 96 -1.93 -14.97 13.94
C ILE A 96 -2.44 -15.59 15.23
N LYS A 97 -1.66 -15.45 16.30
CA LYS A 97 -1.99 -16.01 17.63
C LYS A 97 -2.81 -15.02 18.46
N LYS A 98 -2.40 -13.76 18.46
CA LYS A 98 -3.04 -12.68 19.21
C LYS A 98 -3.06 -11.40 18.42
N ILE A 99 -4.15 -10.63 18.53
CA ILE A 99 -4.26 -9.29 17.99
C ILE A 99 -4.53 -8.35 19.17
N GLU A 100 -3.78 -7.27 19.24
CA GLU A 100 -4.07 -6.13 20.10
C GLU A 100 -4.34 -4.92 19.20
N TYR A 101 -5.35 -4.13 19.56
CA TYR A 101 -5.80 -2.97 18.80
C TYR A 101 -5.73 -1.75 19.72
N VAL A 102 -4.78 -0.83 19.47
CA VAL A 102 -4.39 0.24 20.40
C VAL A 102 -4.43 1.59 19.68
N ASP A 103 -4.99 2.60 20.33
CA ASP A 103 -5.08 3.96 19.80
C ASP A 103 -3.68 4.54 19.51
N TRP A 104 -3.57 5.29 18.43
CA TRP A 104 -2.32 5.83 17.94
C TRP A 104 -1.62 6.80 18.92
N ASP A 105 -2.37 7.43 19.80
CA ASP A 105 -1.87 8.35 20.84
C ASP A 105 -1.31 7.63 22.09
N LYS A 106 -1.36 6.30 22.12
CA LYS A 106 -0.88 5.46 23.23
C LYS A 106 0.35 4.61 22.89
N LEU A 107 1.07 4.93 21.81
CA LEU A 107 2.18 4.11 21.31
C LEU A 107 3.37 4.04 22.30
N ASP A 108 3.59 5.08 23.10
CA ASP A 108 4.60 5.16 24.13
C ASP A 108 4.42 4.13 25.27
N LYS A 109 3.17 3.80 25.57
CA LYS A 109 2.76 2.87 26.65
C LYS A 109 2.91 1.40 26.30
N ILE A 110 3.25 1.08 25.04
CA ILE A 110 3.32 -0.31 24.57
C ILE A 110 4.69 -0.89 24.87
N ASN A 111 4.77 -1.81 25.86
CA ASN A 111 6.02 -2.45 26.29
C ASN A 111 6.05 -3.97 26.03
N LYS A 112 4.97 -4.55 25.46
CA LYS A 112 4.89 -5.99 25.18
C LYS A 112 5.56 -6.31 23.84
N LYS A 113 6.07 -7.55 23.70
CA LYS A 113 6.61 -8.04 22.43
C LYS A 113 5.53 -8.39 21.43
N PHE A 114 5.71 -7.93 20.20
CA PHE A 114 4.88 -8.27 19.04
C PHE A 114 5.76 -8.75 17.90
N ASP A 115 5.21 -9.62 17.04
CA ASP A 115 5.87 -10.05 15.81
C ASP A 115 5.66 -9.01 14.70
N TRP A 116 4.50 -8.35 14.70
CA TRP A 116 4.12 -7.34 13.73
C TRP A 116 3.46 -6.12 14.37
N VAL A 117 3.83 -4.95 13.87
CA VAL A 117 3.08 -3.70 14.00
C VAL A 117 2.41 -3.43 12.67
N VAL A 118 1.14 -3.08 12.69
CA VAL A 118 0.33 -2.78 11.50
C VAL A 118 -0.29 -1.40 11.65
N GLY A 119 -0.17 -0.55 10.66
CA GLY A 119 -0.72 0.80 10.71
C GLY A 119 -1.19 1.33 9.36
N CYS A 120 -2.04 2.33 9.41
CA CYS A 120 -2.39 3.18 8.28
C CYS A 120 -1.52 4.45 8.36
N TYR A 121 -0.73 4.73 7.31
CA TYR A 121 0.17 5.91 7.34
C TYR A 121 -0.63 7.22 7.28
N VAL A 122 -1.63 7.27 6.41
CA VAL A 122 -2.54 8.42 6.29
C VAL A 122 -3.97 7.93 6.35
N GLU A 123 -4.61 8.19 7.46
CA GLU A 123 -6.02 7.89 7.72
C GLU A 123 -6.89 9.03 7.20
N THR A 124 -7.42 8.88 6.00
CA THR A 124 -8.17 9.95 5.32
C THR A 124 -9.58 10.13 5.86
N SER A 125 -10.11 9.19 6.65
CA SER A 125 -11.45 9.31 7.24
C SER A 125 -11.55 10.41 8.28
N ILE A 126 -10.44 10.71 8.96
CA ILE A 126 -10.34 11.74 10.00
C ILE A 126 -9.21 12.75 9.78
N GLY A 127 -8.54 12.70 8.59
CA GLY A 127 -7.45 13.60 8.27
C GLY A 127 -6.16 13.38 9.08
N LEU A 128 -5.98 12.20 9.69
CA LEU A 128 -4.83 11.91 10.54
C LEU A 128 -3.66 11.32 9.71
N LYS A 129 -2.47 11.86 9.94
CA LYS A 129 -1.21 11.24 9.50
C LYS A 129 -0.41 10.79 10.72
N VAL A 130 -0.20 9.47 10.83
CA VAL A 130 0.74 8.92 11.83
C VAL A 130 2.12 8.85 11.20
N PRO A 131 3.12 9.62 11.67
CA PRO A 131 4.45 9.62 11.08
C PRO A 131 5.03 8.20 11.05
N ILE A 132 5.47 7.77 9.88
CA ILE A 132 6.03 6.41 9.71
C ILE A 132 7.29 6.22 10.55
N GLU A 133 7.98 7.30 10.86
CA GLU A 133 9.15 7.34 11.73
C GLU A 133 8.81 6.91 13.16
N GLU A 134 7.66 7.33 13.70
CA GLU A 134 7.18 6.91 15.02
C GLU A 134 6.85 5.41 15.03
N LEU A 135 6.18 4.93 13.98
CA LEU A 135 5.90 3.49 13.82
C LEU A 135 7.21 2.68 13.67
N TYR A 136 8.21 3.25 13.03
CA TYR A 136 9.52 2.62 12.91
C TYR A 136 10.27 2.57 14.25
N ILE A 137 10.22 3.64 15.05
CA ILE A 137 10.77 3.68 16.41
C ILE A 137 10.08 2.61 17.26
N LEU A 138 8.75 2.54 17.21
CA LEU A 138 7.97 1.51 17.89
C LEU A 138 8.39 0.10 17.45
N LYS A 139 8.44 -0.16 16.13
CA LYS A 139 8.92 -1.42 15.57
C LYS A 139 10.30 -1.80 16.12
N LYS A 140 11.24 -0.87 16.19
CA LYS A 140 12.58 -1.11 16.72
C LYS A 140 12.56 -1.45 18.21
N ARG A 141 11.82 -0.67 19.00
CA ARG A 141 11.65 -0.89 20.44
C ARG A 141 11.05 -2.29 20.73
N LEU A 142 10.06 -2.69 19.96
CA LEU A 142 9.37 -3.99 20.13
C LEU A 142 10.11 -5.16 19.46
N LYS A 143 11.18 -4.91 18.69
CA LYS A 143 11.88 -5.89 17.84
C LYS A 143 10.90 -6.63 16.90
N SER A 144 9.92 -5.90 16.35
CA SER A 144 8.87 -6.39 15.47
C SER A 144 9.14 -6.06 14.01
N LYS A 145 8.27 -6.52 13.11
CA LYS A 145 8.17 -6.07 11.72
C LYS A 145 7.05 -5.03 11.59
N LEU A 146 7.07 -4.27 10.49
CA LEU A 146 6.12 -3.19 10.22
C LEU A 146 5.41 -3.42 8.89
N ALA A 147 4.09 -3.51 8.91
CA ALA A 147 3.21 -3.56 7.73
C ALA A 147 2.37 -2.28 7.67
N ILE A 148 2.30 -1.65 6.50
CA ILE A 148 1.65 -0.34 6.33
C ILE A 148 0.63 -0.37 5.21
N ASP A 149 -0.57 0.13 5.51
CA ASP A 149 -1.46 0.66 4.48
C ASP A 149 -0.89 1.99 3.99
N ALA A 150 -0.34 1.96 2.78
CA ALA A 150 0.23 3.12 2.12
C ALA A 150 -0.69 3.72 1.05
N THR A 151 -1.96 3.34 1.02
CA THR A 151 -2.90 3.69 -0.05
C THR A 151 -3.00 5.19 -0.29
N ALA A 152 -3.10 5.99 0.75
CA ALA A 152 -3.20 7.45 0.64
C ALA A 152 -1.84 8.15 0.73
N SER A 153 -0.77 7.45 1.11
CA SER A 153 0.54 8.04 1.36
C SER A 153 1.56 7.79 0.25
N ILE A 154 1.43 6.64 -0.46
CA ILE A 154 2.42 6.27 -1.48
C ILE A 154 2.58 7.37 -2.53
N GLY A 155 3.84 7.74 -2.78
CA GLY A 155 4.15 8.77 -3.73
C GLY A 155 4.00 10.20 -3.22
N LEU A 156 3.18 10.47 -2.24
CA LEU A 156 2.98 11.81 -1.64
C LEU A 156 3.82 11.99 -0.39
N GLU A 157 3.86 11.00 0.48
CA GLU A 157 4.66 11.00 1.70
C GLU A 157 6.03 10.31 1.47
N LYS A 158 6.93 10.42 2.46
CA LYS A 158 8.31 9.90 2.40
C LYS A 158 8.46 8.63 3.23
N ASN A 159 9.63 8.00 3.14
CA ASN A 159 10.15 7.00 4.07
C ASN A 159 9.38 5.67 4.14
N HIS A 160 8.60 5.32 3.12
CA HIS A 160 7.90 4.02 3.05
C HIS A 160 8.85 2.82 3.21
N LYS A 161 10.15 2.98 2.85
CA LYS A 161 11.22 1.97 3.03
C LYS A 161 11.44 1.53 4.49
N LEU A 162 10.93 2.28 5.47
CA LEU A 162 11.01 1.94 6.89
C LEU A 162 10.07 0.78 7.27
N ALA A 163 9.01 0.55 6.47
CA ALA A 163 8.17 -0.63 6.60
C ALA A 163 8.83 -1.87 5.97
N ASP A 164 8.49 -3.06 6.47
CA ASP A 164 8.93 -4.33 5.87
C ASP A 164 8.07 -4.72 4.68
N VAL A 165 6.80 -4.32 4.72
CA VAL A 165 5.82 -4.52 3.64
C VAL A 165 4.80 -3.39 3.64
N ILE A 166 4.39 -2.97 2.44
CA ILE A 166 3.32 -1.99 2.24
C ILE A 166 2.32 -2.47 1.19
N GLY A 167 1.03 -2.17 1.40
CA GLY A 167 -0.03 -2.36 0.41
C GLY A 167 -0.59 -1.02 -0.05
N TYR A 168 -0.90 -0.88 -1.36
CA TYR A 168 -1.43 0.36 -1.93
C TYR A 168 -2.10 0.13 -3.29
N SER A 169 -2.71 1.19 -3.84
CA SER A 169 -3.32 1.19 -5.18
C SER A 169 -2.72 2.24 -6.10
N SER A 170 -3.03 2.11 -7.41
CA SER A 170 -2.63 3.07 -8.45
C SER A 170 -3.33 4.42 -8.37
N CYS A 171 -4.57 4.47 -7.85
CA CYS A 171 -5.52 5.55 -8.10
C CYS A 171 -5.60 6.64 -7.03
N LYS A 172 -4.61 6.76 -6.14
CA LYS A 172 -4.53 7.85 -5.17
C LYS A 172 -3.24 8.66 -5.36
N GLY A 173 -2.27 8.56 -4.47
CA GLY A 173 -1.03 9.32 -4.56
C GLY A 173 -0.17 9.05 -5.80
N LEU A 174 -0.45 8.01 -6.55
CA LEU A 174 0.21 7.71 -7.83
C LEU A 174 -0.52 8.30 -9.05
N PHE A 175 -1.72 8.86 -8.90
CA PHE A 175 -2.52 9.49 -9.96
C PHE A 175 -2.88 8.58 -11.14
N GLY A 176 -2.84 7.25 -10.97
CA GLY A 176 -3.19 6.27 -12.00
C GLY A 176 -4.68 5.94 -12.02
N LEU A 177 -5.11 5.15 -13.01
CA LEU A 177 -6.44 4.57 -13.06
C LEU A 177 -6.70 3.63 -11.87
N THR A 178 -7.97 3.42 -11.56
CA THR A 178 -8.41 2.34 -10.66
C THR A 178 -8.08 0.97 -11.24
N GLY A 179 -8.13 -0.07 -10.42
CA GLY A 179 -7.94 -1.46 -10.86
C GLY A 179 -6.50 -1.98 -10.73
N GLY A 180 -5.52 -1.14 -10.46
CA GLY A 180 -4.16 -1.57 -10.11
C GLY A 180 -3.93 -1.50 -8.60
N ALA A 181 -3.51 -2.61 -8.01
CA ALA A 181 -3.08 -2.66 -6.62
C ALA A 181 -1.70 -3.32 -6.50
N PHE A 182 -0.98 -2.99 -5.46
CA PHE A 182 0.43 -3.38 -5.32
C PHE A 182 0.76 -3.75 -3.88
N ILE A 183 1.66 -4.72 -3.73
CA ILE A 183 2.32 -5.03 -2.46
C ILE A 183 3.81 -4.89 -2.70
N ALA A 184 4.48 -4.02 -1.93
CA ALA A 184 5.92 -3.83 -2.00
C ALA A 184 6.58 -4.32 -0.71
N PHE A 185 7.70 -5.05 -0.82
CA PHE A 185 8.37 -5.68 0.31
C PHE A 185 9.84 -6.00 -0.02
N ASN A 186 10.63 -6.36 1.02
CA ASN A 186 12.04 -6.75 0.84
C ASN A 186 12.27 -8.26 1.01
N LYS A 187 11.48 -8.92 1.86
CA LYS A 187 11.62 -10.36 2.15
C LYS A 187 10.33 -11.09 1.85
N LEU A 188 10.42 -12.20 1.15
CA LEU A 188 9.30 -13.08 0.87
C LEU A 188 8.71 -13.64 2.18
N PRO A 189 7.38 -13.73 2.29
CA PRO A 189 6.75 -14.47 3.38
C PRO A 189 6.90 -15.98 3.16
N LYS A 190 6.65 -16.76 4.21
CA LYS A 190 6.53 -18.22 4.07
C LYS A 190 5.24 -18.57 3.31
N LYS A 191 5.27 -19.64 2.51
CA LYS A 191 4.08 -20.13 1.80
C LYS A 191 3.11 -20.80 2.77
N TYR A 192 1.93 -20.21 2.98
CA TYR A 192 0.89 -20.77 3.84
C TYR A 192 -0.50 -20.73 3.21
N ILE A 193 -0.73 -19.79 2.28
CA ILE A 193 -2.05 -19.53 1.75
C ILE A 193 -2.34 -20.49 0.62
N THR A 194 -3.44 -21.22 0.73
CA THR A 194 -3.91 -22.20 -0.27
C THR A 194 -4.97 -21.63 -1.20
N LEU A 195 -5.74 -20.62 -0.75
CA LEU A 195 -6.74 -19.95 -1.58
C LEU A 195 -6.05 -19.25 -2.76
N PHE A 196 -6.43 -19.62 -3.98
CA PHE A 196 -5.73 -19.25 -5.21
C PHE A 196 -5.53 -17.73 -5.33
N ASN A 197 -6.59 -16.94 -5.18
CA ASN A 197 -6.52 -15.48 -5.34
C ASN A 197 -5.81 -14.76 -4.19
N LEU A 198 -5.80 -15.32 -2.99
CA LEU A 198 -5.11 -14.74 -1.84
C LEU A 198 -3.66 -15.18 -1.71
N ASN A 199 -3.21 -16.13 -2.53
CA ASN A 199 -1.84 -16.60 -2.52
C ASN A 199 -0.91 -15.63 -3.26
N LEU A 200 -0.07 -14.91 -2.53
CA LEU A 200 0.89 -13.96 -3.07
C LEU A 200 1.79 -14.56 -4.16
N PHE A 201 2.16 -15.83 -4.03
CA PHE A 201 3.07 -16.50 -4.96
C PHE A 201 2.44 -16.72 -6.34
N ASN A 202 1.11 -16.93 -6.42
CA ASN A 202 0.42 -17.02 -7.70
C ASN A 202 0.47 -15.69 -8.48
N HIS A 203 0.44 -14.57 -7.77
CA HIS A 203 0.59 -13.25 -8.39
C HIS A 203 2.04 -12.96 -8.79
N LEU A 204 3.02 -13.38 -7.98
CA LEU A 204 4.44 -13.28 -8.31
C LEU A 204 4.79 -14.07 -9.58
N GLU A 205 4.26 -15.28 -9.70
CA GLU A 205 4.48 -16.17 -10.84
C GLU A 205 3.61 -15.78 -12.07
N LYS A 206 2.88 -14.65 -11.99
CA LYS A 206 2.02 -14.12 -13.06
C LYS A 206 0.97 -15.13 -13.57
N LYS A 207 0.50 -16.03 -12.71
CA LYS A 207 -0.53 -17.02 -13.07
C LYS A 207 -1.89 -16.40 -13.38
N MET A 208 -2.09 -15.12 -13.00
CA MET A 208 -3.34 -14.40 -13.17
C MET A 208 -3.18 -13.22 -14.12
N THR A 209 -4.30 -12.83 -14.74
CA THR A 209 -4.40 -11.61 -15.55
C THR A 209 -3.99 -10.40 -14.70
N GLY A 210 -3.14 -9.56 -15.25
CA GLY A 210 -2.67 -8.34 -14.59
C GLY A 210 -3.56 -7.14 -14.84
N PRO A 211 -3.33 -6.04 -14.12
CA PRO A 211 -4.04 -4.78 -14.30
C PRO A 211 -3.46 -3.99 -15.49
N TYR A 212 -3.54 -4.53 -16.72
CA TYR A 212 -2.88 -3.99 -17.91
C TYR A 212 -3.13 -2.51 -18.12
N HIS A 213 -4.39 -2.09 -18.12
CA HIS A 213 -4.77 -0.69 -18.34
C HIS A 213 -4.24 0.23 -17.24
N ALA A 214 -4.31 -0.20 -15.97
CA ALA A 214 -3.76 0.60 -14.87
C ALA A 214 -2.21 0.72 -14.94
N ILE A 215 -1.52 -0.31 -15.38
CA ILE A 215 -0.06 -0.29 -15.60
C ILE A 215 0.30 0.66 -16.75
N CYS A 216 -0.40 0.57 -17.89
CA CYS A 216 -0.17 1.45 -19.05
C CYS A 216 -0.45 2.91 -18.68
N SER A 217 -1.55 3.19 -17.99
CA SER A 217 -1.86 4.51 -17.46
C SER A 217 -0.75 5.05 -16.55
N LEU A 218 -0.25 4.22 -15.64
CA LEU A 218 0.85 4.62 -14.74
C LEU A 218 2.14 4.98 -15.49
N LYS A 219 2.44 4.34 -16.64
CA LYS A 219 3.61 4.71 -17.47
C LYS A 219 3.58 6.19 -17.82
N GLY A 220 2.45 6.69 -18.32
CA GLY A 220 2.26 8.09 -18.72
C GLY A 220 2.39 9.04 -17.53
N VAL A 221 1.66 8.74 -16.46
CA VAL A 221 1.60 9.58 -15.25
C VAL A 221 2.94 9.64 -14.53
N LEU A 222 3.62 8.50 -14.36
CA LEU A 222 4.91 8.43 -13.65
C LEU A 222 6.04 9.17 -14.40
N ASN A 223 5.90 9.47 -15.69
CA ASN A 223 6.84 10.32 -16.42
C ASN A 223 6.75 11.79 -15.97
N LYS A 224 5.55 12.24 -15.60
CA LYS A 224 5.26 13.61 -15.13
C LYS A 224 5.05 13.71 -13.62
N TYR A 225 5.34 12.64 -12.90
CA TYR A 225 5.03 12.44 -11.49
C TYR A 225 5.49 13.59 -10.58
N GLN A 226 6.72 14.09 -10.79
CA GLN A 226 7.26 15.19 -9.96
C GLN A 226 6.43 16.49 -10.09
N LYS A 227 5.92 16.79 -11.29
CA LYS A 227 5.03 17.93 -11.52
C LYS A 227 3.74 17.80 -10.72
N PHE A 228 3.10 16.64 -10.77
CA PHE A 228 1.86 16.39 -10.03
C PHE A 228 2.07 16.42 -8.51
N LYS A 229 3.16 15.81 -8.03
CA LYS A 229 3.52 15.85 -6.60
C LYS A 229 3.72 17.29 -6.12
N TYR A 230 4.42 18.12 -6.88
CA TYR A 230 4.63 19.53 -6.57
C TYR A 230 3.31 20.30 -6.47
N SER A 231 2.40 20.11 -7.43
CA SER A 231 1.06 20.73 -7.38
C SER A 231 0.27 20.35 -6.14
N VAL A 232 0.32 19.07 -5.72
CA VAL A 232 -0.33 18.63 -4.47
C VAL A 232 0.29 19.29 -3.24
N GLN A 233 1.62 19.44 -3.21
CA GLN A 233 2.31 20.09 -2.08
C GLN A 233 1.93 21.55 -1.95
N ILE A 234 1.84 22.29 -3.07
CA ILE A 234 1.37 23.68 -3.09
C ILE A 234 -0.08 23.77 -2.56
N ASN A 235 -0.96 22.89 -3.05
CA ASN A 235 -2.37 22.92 -2.63
C ASN A 235 -2.53 22.56 -1.15
N LYS A 236 -1.72 21.64 -0.63
CA LYS A 236 -1.69 21.35 0.82
C LYS A 236 -1.34 22.60 1.62
N LYS A 237 -0.29 23.32 1.23
CA LYS A 237 0.17 24.55 1.92
C LYS A 237 -0.91 25.63 1.91
N LYS A 238 -1.50 25.92 0.74
CA LYS A 238 -2.58 26.90 0.61
C LYS A 238 -3.82 26.58 1.44
N ASN A 239 -4.17 25.31 1.59
CA ASN A 239 -5.31 24.88 2.40
C ASN A 239 -5.02 24.93 3.91
N TYR A 240 -3.77 24.78 4.31
CA TYR A 240 -3.36 24.99 5.71
C TYR A 240 -3.47 26.46 6.10
N GLU A 241 -2.93 27.37 5.28
CA GLU A 241 -2.96 28.82 5.50
C GLU A 241 -4.40 29.38 5.60
N LYS A 242 -5.36 28.81 4.84
CA LYS A 242 -6.78 29.20 4.90
C LYS A 242 -7.56 28.71 6.14
N ASN A 243 -7.04 27.73 6.86
CA ASN A 243 -7.70 27.19 8.06
C ASN A 243 -7.12 27.77 9.36
N GLU A 244 -6.10 28.62 9.25
CA GLU A 244 -5.52 29.39 10.38
C GLU A 244 -6.07 30.83 10.44
N GLU A 245 -6.84 31.28 9.42
CA GLU A 245 -7.63 32.51 9.41
C GLU A 245 -9.08 32.23 9.86
#